data_417d5c1f7090ceea6b62f0b491fef854
#
_entry.id   417d5c1f7090ceea6b62f0b491fef854
#
_cell.length_a   1.000
_cell.length_b   1.000
_cell.length_c   1.000
_cell.angle_alpha   90.00
_cell.angle_beta   90.00
_cell.angle_gamma   90.00
#
_symmetry.space_group_name_H-M   'P 1'
#
loop_
_entity.id
_entity.type
_entity.pdbx_description
1 polymer ?
#
loop_
_entity_poly.entity_id
_entity_poly.type
_entity_poly.pdbx_seq_one_letter_code
_entity_poly.pdbx_strand_id
1 'polypeptide(L)'
;MKGCIFAAAILLLVVIGVICNALYIRHTTDQLMEWVEALPEVPTPQETPRAIGQIRERLEKKVPLLGITVPYSIIDRVSEALINLEACARAGDRLQYTETLALLRDLVEEIGRTEKITVKNIL
;
A
#
# COMPACT_ATOMS: atom_id res chain seq x y z
N MET A 1 -9.88 39.94 -15.32
CA MET A 1 -10.05 38.78 -16.20
C MET A 1 -8.88 37.85 -16.23
N LYS A 2 -7.65 38.33 -16.38
CA LYS A 2 -6.46 37.44 -16.36
C LYS A 2 -6.28 36.70 -15.04
N GLY A 3 -6.64 37.30 -13.91
CA GLY A 3 -6.58 36.66 -12.61
C GLY A 3 -7.56 35.51 -12.43
N CYS A 4 -8.73 35.57 -13.04
CA CYS A 4 -9.74 34.49 -13.01
C CYS A 4 -9.29 33.27 -13.81
N ILE A 5 -8.67 33.51 -14.98
CA ILE A 5 -8.14 32.44 -15.83
C ILE A 5 -6.98 31.75 -15.14
N PHE A 6 -6.11 32.54 -14.50
CA PHE A 6 -4.97 32.01 -13.75
C PHE A 6 -5.41 31.16 -12.55
N ALA A 7 -6.39 31.65 -11.78
CA ALA A 7 -6.96 30.92 -10.65
C ALA A 7 -7.64 29.63 -11.11
N ALA A 8 -8.38 29.65 -12.21
CA ALA A 8 -9.03 28.48 -12.78
C ALA A 8 -8.00 27.45 -13.25
N ALA A 9 -6.89 27.90 -13.87
CA ALA A 9 -5.81 27.03 -14.30
C ALA A 9 -5.13 26.33 -13.12
N ILE A 10 -4.87 27.07 -12.03
CA ILE A 10 -4.28 26.51 -10.81
C ILE A 10 -5.23 25.49 -10.19
N LEU A 11 -6.52 25.80 -10.08
CA LEU A 11 -7.53 24.89 -9.54
C LEU A 11 -7.60 23.61 -10.38
N LEU A 12 -7.58 23.74 -11.70
CA LEU A 12 -7.58 22.58 -12.60
C LEU A 12 -6.35 21.70 -12.38
N LEU A 13 -5.16 22.29 -12.24
CA LEU A 13 -3.92 21.56 -11.96
C LEU A 13 -4.00 20.81 -10.62
N VAL A 14 -4.55 21.43 -9.59
CA VAL A 14 -4.75 20.80 -8.28
C VAL A 14 -5.69 19.60 -8.40
N VAL A 15 -6.81 19.75 -9.09
CA VAL A 15 -7.77 18.67 -9.30
C VAL A 15 -7.13 17.50 -10.06
N ILE A 16 -6.39 17.80 -11.14
CA ILE A 16 -5.67 16.78 -11.91
C ILE A 16 -4.67 16.06 -11.00
N GLY A 17 -3.91 16.79 -10.20
CA GLY A 17 -2.93 16.23 -9.26
C GLY A 17 -3.58 15.28 -8.25
N VAL A 18 -4.72 15.67 -7.68
CA VAL A 18 -5.47 14.84 -6.74
C VAL A 18 -5.96 13.56 -7.41
N ILE A 19 -6.52 13.65 -8.61
CA ILE A 19 -7.01 12.48 -9.37
C ILE A 19 -5.85 11.55 -9.72
N CYS A 20 -4.74 12.09 -10.21
CA CYS A 20 -3.56 11.29 -10.55
C CYS A 20 -2.99 10.57 -9.32
N ASN A 21 -2.94 11.25 -8.17
CA ASN A 21 -2.48 10.67 -6.92
C ASN A 21 -3.41 9.55 -6.46
N ALA A 22 -4.73 9.76 -6.53
CA ALA A 22 -5.71 8.74 -6.18
C ALA A 22 -5.59 7.49 -7.07
N LEU A 23 -5.42 7.68 -8.36
CA LEU A 23 -5.22 6.58 -9.31
C LEU A 23 -3.91 5.84 -9.04
N TYR A 24 -2.85 6.57 -8.69
CA TYR A 24 -1.55 5.98 -8.34
C TYR A 24 -1.67 5.11 -7.08
N ILE A 25 -2.33 5.61 -6.03
CA ILE A 25 -2.54 4.87 -4.79
C ILE A 25 -3.38 3.61 -5.06
N ARG A 26 -4.45 3.75 -5.83
CA ARG A 26 -5.32 2.62 -6.19
C ARG A 26 -4.54 1.54 -6.94
N HIS A 27 -3.77 1.94 -7.95
CA HIS A 27 -2.94 1.02 -8.72
C HIS A 27 -1.91 0.32 -7.83
N THR A 28 -1.23 1.07 -6.97
CA THR A 28 -0.24 0.53 -6.03
C THR A 28 -0.88 -0.42 -5.03
N THR A 29 -2.05 -0.08 -4.49
CA THR A 29 -2.80 -0.93 -3.56
C THR A 29 -3.21 -2.24 -4.23
N ASP A 30 -3.72 -2.17 -5.45
CA ASP A 30 -4.12 -3.35 -6.22
C ASP A 30 -2.93 -4.26 -6.51
N GLN A 31 -1.78 -3.68 -6.87
CA GLN A 31 -0.54 -4.43 -7.08
C GLN A 31 -0.06 -5.09 -5.79
N LEU A 32 -0.08 -4.35 -4.68
CA LEU A 32 0.35 -4.86 -3.39
C LEU A 32 -0.54 -6.02 -2.94
N MET A 33 -1.85 -5.88 -3.12
CA MET A 33 -2.81 -6.95 -2.81
C MET A 33 -2.56 -8.19 -3.68
N GLU A 34 -2.30 -7.99 -4.97
CA GLU A 34 -1.96 -9.08 -5.89
C GLU A 34 -0.71 -9.83 -5.43
N TRP A 35 0.34 -9.11 -5.03
CA TRP A 35 1.57 -9.74 -4.52
C TRP A 35 1.32 -10.50 -3.22
N VAL A 36 0.51 -9.94 -2.31
CA VAL A 36 0.18 -10.58 -1.04
C VAL A 36 -0.67 -11.83 -1.25
N GLU A 37 -1.64 -11.77 -2.14
CA GLU A 37 -2.48 -12.93 -2.47
C GLU A 37 -1.73 -14.03 -3.20
N ALA A 38 -0.64 -13.68 -3.88
CA ALA A 38 0.24 -14.66 -4.53
C ALA A 38 1.09 -15.44 -3.52
N LEU A 39 1.19 -14.98 -2.27
CA LEU A 39 1.94 -15.70 -1.25
C LEU A 39 1.24 -17.03 -0.89
N PRO A 40 2.02 -18.10 -0.67
CA PRO A 40 1.43 -19.41 -0.37
C PRO A 40 0.74 -19.43 1.00
N GLU A 41 -0.31 -20.23 1.12
CA GLU A 41 -0.98 -20.47 2.40
C GLU A 41 -0.10 -21.27 3.36
N VAL A 42 0.71 -22.16 2.81
CA VAL A 42 1.68 -22.94 3.57
C VAL A 42 3.08 -22.42 3.25
N PRO A 43 3.75 -21.78 4.20
CA PRO A 43 5.05 -21.18 3.93
C PRO A 43 6.13 -22.24 3.76
N THR A 44 7.06 -21.97 2.83
CA THR A 44 8.31 -22.75 2.71
C THR A 44 9.45 -21.91 3.29
N PRO A 45 10.34 -22.49 4.13
CA PRO A 45 11.34 -21.70 4.85
C PRO A 45 12.36 -20.96 3.98
N GLN A 46 12.52 -21.35 2.72
CA GLN A 46 13.50 -20.74 1.82
C GLN A 46 12.90 -19.81 0.80
N GLU A 47 11.83 -20.23 0.12
CA GLU A 47 11.23 -19.47 -0.97
C GLU A 47 10.30 -18.34 -0.48
N THR A 48 9.49 -18.62 0.54
CA THR A 48 8.52 -17.67 1.05
C THR A 48 9.17 -16.41 1.64
N PRO A 49 10.23 -16.50 2.49
CA PRO A 49 10.91 -15.30 2.96
C PRO A 49 11.49 -14.44 1.83
N ARG A 50 11.98 -15.06 0.79
CA ARG A 50 12.52 -14.37 -0.39
C ARG A 50 11.41 -13.59 -1.11
N ALA A 51 10.27 -14.21 -1.32
CA ALA A 51 9.12 -13.56 -1.95
C ALA A 51 8.62 -12.37 -1.13
N ILE A 52 8.53 -12.52 0.19
CA ILE A 52 8.13 -11.44 1.10
C ILE A 52 9.14 -10.30 1.07
N GLY A 53 10.43 -10.61 1.07
CA GLY A 53 11.50 -9.61 0.97
C GLY A 53 11.41 -8.79 -0.32
N GLN A 54 11.06 -9.41 -1.43
CA GLN A 54 10.83 -8.72 -2.70
C GLN A 54 9.65 -7.76 -2.63
N ILE A 55 8.55 -8.17 -1.98
CA ILE A 55 7.38 -7.31 -1.78
C ILE A 55 7.79 -6.09 -0.95
N ARG A 56 8.54 -6.30 0.13
CA ARG A 56 9.02 -5.22 0.99
C ARG A 56 9.91 -4.23 0.24
N GLU A 57 10.83 -4.70 -0.58
CA GLU A 57 11.69 -3.83 -1.40
C GLU A 57 10.87 -2.99 -2.39
N ARG A 58 9.89 -3.59 -3.03
CA ARG A 58 9.00 -2.90 -3.96
C ARG A 58 8.16 -1.83 -3.26
N LEU A 59 7.67 -2.15 -2.05
CA LEU A 59 6.93 -1.18 -1.25
C LEU A 59 7.80 0.01 -0.84
N GLU A 60 9.03 -0.23 -0.38
CA GLU A 60 9.96 0.83 0.02
C GLU A 60 10.24 1.82 -1.10
N LYS A 61 10.32 1.36 -2.34
CA LYS A 61 10.50 2.23 -3.51
C LYS A 61 9.31 3.14 -3.76
N LYS A 62 8.11 2.76 -3.32
CA LYS A 62 6.87 3.52 -3.53
C LYS A 62 6.51 4.44 -2.36
N VAL A 63 7.12 4.25 -1.20
CA VAL A 63 6.82 5.01 0.03
C VAL A 63 6.92 6.52 -0.16
N PRO A 64 7.95 7.09 -0.84
CA PRO A 64 8.04 8.55 -0.99
C PRO A 64 6.82 9.19 -1.64
N LEU A 65 6.17 8.50 -2.56
CA LEU A 65 4.96 8.98 -3.24
C LEU A 65 3.69 8.66 -2.45
N LEU A 66 3.61 7.47 -1.83
CA LEU A 66 2.48 7.09 -1.00
C LEU A 66 2.39 7.95 0.26
N GLY A 67 3.51 8.32 0.86
CA GLY A 67 3.56 9.10 2.09
C GLY A 67 2.99 10.51 2.00
N ILE A 68 2.67 10.99 0.79
CA ILE A 68 2.03 12.29 0.60
C ILE A 68 0.58 12.27 1.09
N THR A 69 -0.14 11.17 0.87
CA THR A 69 -1.56 11.05 1.19
C THR A 69 -1.92 9.91 2.11
N VAL A 70 -1.11 8.86 2.16
CA VAL A 70 -1.33 7.73 3.06
C VAL A 70 -0.62 7.97 4.38
N PRO A 71 -1.29 7.85 5.54
CA PRO A 71 -0.62 8.03 6.83
C PRO A 71 0.57 7.10 7.00
N TYR A 72 1.69 7.63 7.48
CA TYR A 72 2.89 6.85 7.75
C TYR A 72 2.64 5.68 8.70
N SER A 73 1.71 5.86 9.66
CA SER A 73 1.36 4.80 10.59
C SER A 73 0.83 3.54 9.88
N ILE A 74 0.09 3.69 8.79
CA ILE A 74 -0.41 2.57 8.01
C ILE A 74 0.73 1.92 7.24
N ILE A 75 1.58 2.72 6.60
CA ILE A 75 2.74 2.23 5.85
C ILE A 75 3.70 1.47 6.78
N ASP A 76 3.97 2.01 7.97
CA ASP A 76 4.82 1.36 8.96
C ASP A 76 4.24 0.02 9.43
N ARG A 77 2.94 -0.05 9.65
CA ARG A 77 2.27 -1.30 10.02
C ARG A 77 2.37 -2.36 8.92
N VAL A 78 2.23 -1.95 7.66
CA VAL A 78 2.40 -2.86 6.52
C VAL A 78 3.84 -3.39 6.48
N SER A 79 4.82 -2.52 6.66
CA SER A 79 6.24 -2.90 6.69
C SER A 79 6.54 -3.84 7.86
N GLU A 80 6.03 -3.56 9.05
CA GLU A 80 6.18 -4.43 10.23
C GLU A 80 5.52 -5.79 10.01
N ALA A 81 4.34 -5.81 9.43
CA ALA A 81 3.64 -7.06 9.11
C ALA A 81 4.43 -7.91 8.12
N LEU A 82 5.04 -7.29 7.11
CA LEU A 82 5.91 -7.99 6.16
C LEU A 82 7.15 -8.57 6.83
N ILE A 83 7.78 -7.83 7.72
CA ILE A 83 8.94 -8.30 8.48
C ILE A 83 8.55 -9.49 9.36
N ASN A 84 7.45 -9.38 10.09
CA ASN A 84 6.94 -10.46 10.95
C ASN A 84 6.55 -11.70 10.15
N LEU A 85 5.94 -11.50 8.98
CA LEU A 85 5.55 -12.58 8.09
C LEU A 85 6.78 -13.34 7.59
N GLU A 86 7.83 -12.62 7.21
CA GLU A 86 9.11 -13.18 6.80
C GLU A 86 9.72 -14.03 7.91
N ALA A 87 9.72 -13.51 9.14
CA ALA A 87 10.25 -14.23 10.31
C ALA A 87 9.44 -15.51 10.60
N CYS A 88 8.11 -15.44 10.52
CA CYS A 88 7.23 -16.58 10.71
C CYS A 88 7.48 -17.67 9.65
N ALA A 89 7.69 -17.26 8.40
CA ALA A 89 7.97 -18.18 7.31
C ALA A 89 9.32 -18.90 7.53
N ARG A 90 10.34 -18.16 7.97
CA ARG A 90 11.67 -18.76 8.27
C ARG A 90 11.62 -19.72 9.45
N ALA A 91 10.84 -19.39 10.46
CA ALA A 91 10.70 -20.21 11.65
C ALA A 91 9.81 -21.44 11.44
N GLY A 92 9.07 -21.48 10.34
CA GLY A 92 8.11 -22.55 10.08
C GLY A 92 6.87 -22.47 10.97
N ASP A 93 6.59 -21.30 11.54
CA ASP A 93 5.42 -21.09 12.41
C ASP A 93 4.19 -20.80 11.54
N ARG A 94 3.49 -21.85 11.18
CA ARG A 94 2.35 -21.81 10.27
C ARG A 94 1.17 -21.01 10.83
N LEU A 95 0.90 -21.12 12.12
CA LEU A 95 -0.22 -20.43 12.76
C LEU A 95 0.02 -18.92 12.75
N GLN A 96 1.17 -18.47 13.20
CA GLN A 96 1.55 -17.07 13.22
C GLN A 96 1.64 -16.50 11.80
N TYR A 97 2.14 -17.29 10.86
CA TYR A 97 2.18 -16.91 9.46
C TYR A 97 0.77 -16.62 8.91
N THR A 98 -0.17 -17.51 9.16
CA THR A 98 -1.56 -17.37 8.71
C THR A 98 -2.22 -16.13 9.32
N GLU A 99 -2.04 -15.90 10.60
CA GLU A 99 -2.58 -14.73 11.31
C GLU A 99 -1.96 -13.44 10.80
N THR A 100 -0.66 -13.41 10.61
CA THR A 100 0.06 -12.23 10.12
C THR A 100 -0.31 -11.92 8.67
N LEU A 101 -0.50 -12.95 7.84
CA LEU A 101 -0.93 -12.77 6.46
C LEU A 101 -2.35 -12.15 6.39
N ALA A 102 -3.26 -12.60 7.25
CA ALA A 102 -4.60 -12.01 7.34
C ALA A 102 -4.54 -10.54 7.77
N LEU A 103 -3.70 -10.22 8.76
CA LEU A 103 -3.49 -8.84 9.19
C LEU A 103 -2.93 -7.98 8.06
N LEU A 104 -1.96 -8.50 7.31
CA LEU A 104 -1.37 -7.80 6.18
C LEU A 104 -2.40 -7.46 5.11
N ARG A 105 -3.28 -8.41 4.80
CA ARG A 105 -4.38 -8.18 3.85
C ARG A 105 -5.30 -7.05 4.31
N ASP A 106 -5.66 -7.05 5.59
CA ASP A 106 -6.51 -6.00 6.18
C ASP A 106 -5.85 -4.63 6.12
N LEU A 107 -4.54 -4.56 6.38
CA LEU A 107 -3.79 -3.31 6.30
C LEU A 107 -3.74 -2.77 4.87
N VAL A 108 -3.56 -3.63 3.88
CA VAL A 108 -3.57 -3.22 2.46
C VAL A 108 -4.96 -2.72 2.05
N GLU A 109 -6.02 -3.39 2.48
CA GLU A 109 -7.39 -2.93 2.26
C GLU A 109 -7.64 -1.57 2.89
N GLU A 110 -7.07 -1.31 4.08
CA GLU A 110 -7.19 -0.02 4.77
C GLU A 110 -6.59 1.12 3.95
N ILE A 111 -5.48 0.90 3.26
CA ILE A 111 -4.90 1.90 2.34
C ILE A 111 -5.92 2.27 1.26
N GLY A 112 -6.55 1.28 0.66
CA GLY A 112 -7.58 1.49 -0.36
C GLY A 112 -8.81 2.24 0.16
N ARG A 113 -9.24 1.94 1.38
CA ARG A 113 -10.36 2.64 2.03
C ARG A 113 -10.04 4.10 2.31
N THR A 114 -8.82 4.37 2.78
CA THR A 114 -8.35 5.75 3.04
C THR A 114 -8.36 6.57 1.76
N GLU A 115 -7.89 6.01 0.65
CA GLU A 115 -7.92 6.67 -0.66
C GLU A 115 -9.35 7.01 -1.09
N LYS A 116 -10.28 6.07 -0.98
CA LYS A 116 -11.70 6.29 -1.36
C LYS A 116 -12.35 7.38 -0.53
N ILE A 117 -12.09 7.44 0.76
CA ILE A 117 -12.62 8.48 1.65
C ILE A 117 -12.07 9.85 1.25
N THR A 118 -10.77 9.94 0.96
CA THR A 118 -10.13 11.19 0.54
C THR A 118 -10.74 11.71 -0.75
N VAL A 119 -10.91 10.87 -1.76
CA VAL A 119 -11.52 11.26 -3.03
C VAL A 119 -12.98 11.72 -2.82
N LYS A 120 -13.73 10.99 -2.02
CA LYS A 120 -15.13 11.32 -1.71
C LYS A 120 -15.27 12.68 -1.00
N ASN A 121 -14.34 13.02 -0.12
CA ASN A 121 -14.38 14.28 0.62
C ASN A 121 -13.96 15.48 -0.22
N ILE A 122 -13.17 15.28 -1.26
CA ILE A 122 -12.72 16.36 -2.16
C ILE A 122 -13.72 16.58 -3.29
N LEU A 123 -14.34 15.53 -3.77
CA LEU A 123 -15.33 15.56 -4.85
C LEU A 123 -16.75 15.63 -4.31
#